data_0170eed80b62e471a3cafac95e7df100
#
_entry.id   0170eed80b62e471a3cafac95e7df100
#
_cell.length_a   1.000
_cell.length_b   1.000
_cell.length_c   1.000
_cell.angle_alpha   90.00
_cell.angle_beta   90.00
_cell.angle_gamma   90.00
#
_symmetry.space_group_name_H-M   'P 1'
#
loop_
_entity.id
_entity.type
_entity.pdbx_description
1 polymer ?
#
loop_
_entity_poly.entity_id
_entity_poly.type
_entity_poly.pdbx_seq_one_letter_code
_entity_poly.pdbx_strand_id
1 'polypeptide(L)'
;IYKMIEDFESEVVEFKEATSNYSFNDIGKYFSALGNEANIRGLKEAWLIFGITNNKQIKGTNYRKDGNLQSLKKEITSGTNEKLTFYDIYCIEMGGKRVIAFQIPPAIPGIVTTWHGASYAREYESLVPLPMNKIDLIRSQVGRDWSKEIVSEATIDDLDPEAIAYARRMFIRREENRTGALDIIEKLSDIEVLNKAGLTFKGQITRTALMLLGKKESSFYF
;
A
#
# COMPACT_ATOMS: atom_id res chain seq x y z
N ILE A 1 17.39 12.89 5.33
CA ILE A 1 18.28 11.91 5.98
C ILE A 1 18.77 12.42 7.32
N TYR A 2 19.27 13.67 7.46
CA TYR A 2 19.65 14.23 8.78
C TYR A 2 18.52 14.04 9.82
N LYS A 3 17.29 14.36 9.44
CA LYS A 3 16.12 14.18 10.29
C LYS A 3 15.85 12.69 10.63
N MET A 4 16.13 11.77 9.71
CA MET A 4 16.01 10.31 9.95
C MET A 4 17.06 9.77 10.91
N ILE A 5 18.25 10.40 10.95
CA ILE A 5 19.32 10.03 11.88
C ILE A 5 18.98 10.53 13.30
N GLU A 6 18.34 11.68 13.41
CA GLU A 6 17.92 12.29 14.70
C GLU A 6 16.64 11.64 15.24
N ASP A 7 15.66 11.39 14.37
CA ASP A 7 14.44 10.68 14.72
C ASP A 7 14.72 9.16 14.71
N PHE A 8 14.51 8.53 15.83
CA PHE A 8 14.64 7.11 16.19
C PHE A 8 14.83 6.10 15.05
N GLU A 9 15.65 5.05 15.30
CA GLU A 9 15.59 3.77 14.60
C GLU A 9 14.13 3.29 14.55
N SER A 10 13.45 3.61 13.47
CA SER A 10 12.14 3.03 13.22
C SER A 10 12.37 1.67 12.54
N GLU A 11 11.50 0.70 12.74
CA GLU A 11 11.61 -0.63 12.10
C GLU A 11 11.59 -0.57 10.55
N VAL A 12 11.50 0.63 9.98
CA VAL A 12 11.55 0.91 8.54
C VAL A 12 12.80 1.67 8.09
N VAL A 13 13.74 1.91 9.00
CA VAL A 13 15.05 2.50 8.68
C VAL A 13 16.14 1.62 9.24
N GLU A 14 17.07 1.21 8.38
CA GLU A 14 18.21 0.37 8.76
C GLU A 14 19.51 1.05 8.40
N PHE A 15 20.44 1.10 9.32
CA PHE A 15 21.79 1.63 9.14
C PHE A 15 22.80 0.49 9.01
N LYS A 16 23.73 0.64 8.07
CA LYS A 16 24.86 -0.28 7.89
C LYS A 16 26.14 0.49 7.62
N GLU A 17 27.23 0.08 8.24
CA GLU A 17 28.53 0.67 7.93
C GLU A 17 28.90 0.44 6.46
N ALA A 18 28.81 -0.80 5.99
CA ALA A 18 29.07 -1.19 4.59
C ALA A 18 30.28 -0.45 3.99
N THR A 19 31.41 -0.48 4.67
CA THR A 19 32.60 0.35 4.38
C THR A 19 33.11 0.19 2.96
N SER A 20 33.18 -1.04 2.41
CA SER A 20 33.63 -1.30 1.05
C SER A 20 32.76 -2.31 0.31
N ASN A 21 32.55 -3.47 0.91
CA ASN A 21 31.76 -4.55 0.32
C ASN A 21 30.55 -4.85 1.22
N TYR A 22 29.43 -5.12 0.59
CA TYR A 22 28.22 -5.58 1.26
C TYR A 22 27.52 -6.62 0.39
N SER A 23 26.99 -7.66 1.00
CA SER A 23 26.32 -8.74 0.30
C SER A 23 25.09 -8.24 -0.43
N PHE A 24 25.03 -8.43 -1.75
CA PHE A 24 23.84 -8.11 -2.54
C PHE A 24 22.63 -8.93 -2.09
N ASN A 25 22.86 -10.19 -1.68
CA ASN A 25 21.81 -11.03 -1.13
C ASN A 25 21.20 -10.43 0.16
N ASP A 26 22.03 -9.82 1.01
CA ASP A 26 21.53 -9.18 2.22
C ASP A 26 20.79 -7.87 1.92
N ILE A 27 21.21 -7.11 0.89
CA ILE A 27 20.42 -5.97 0.39
C ILE A 27 19.01 -6.43 -0.01
N GLY A 28 18.89 -7.56 -0.73
CA GLY A 28 17.60 -8.10 -1.13
C GLY A 28 16.74 -8.56 0.05
N LYS A 29 17.34 -9.19 1.06
CA LYS A 29 16.63 -9.55 2.29
C LYS A 29 16.12 -8.31 3.05
N TYR A 30 16.95 -7.26 3.16
CA TYR A 30 16.52 -5.98 3.75
C TYR A 30 15.45 -5.31 2.92
N PHE A 31 15.53 -5.37 1.59
CA PHE A 31 14.47 -4.88 0.71
C PHE A 31 13.13 -5.53 1.03
N SER A 32 13.10 -6.86 1.13
CA SER A 32 11.90 -7.62 1.52
C SER A 32 11.42 -7.22 2.92
N ALA A 33 12.31 -7.23 3.91
CA ALA A 33 11.96 -6.97 5.31
C ALA A 33 11.39 -5.56 5.52
N LEU A 34 12.10 -4.56 5.02
CA LEU A 34 11.74 -3.15 5.18
C LEU A 34 10.48 -2.80 4.39
N GLY A 35 10.33 -3.35 3.16
CA GLY A 35 9.12 -3.15 2.36
C GLY A 35 7.87 -3.77 2.99
N ASN A 36 7.99 -4.97 3.55
CA ASN A 36 6.89 -5.62 4.28
C ASN A 36 6.50 -4.82 5.54
N GLU A 37 7.49 -4.34 6.29
CA GLU A 37 7.22 -3.56 7.50
C GLU A 37 6.60 -2.20 7.18
N ALA A 38 7.06 -1.51 6.12
CA ALA A 38 6.46 -0.25 5.66
C ALA A 38 4.99 -0.43 5.29
N ASN A 39 4.64 -1.53 4.60
CA ASN A 39 3.26 -1.85 4.27
C ASN A 39 2.41 -2.06 5.54
N ILE A 40 2.86 -2.89 6.49
CA ILE A 40 2.14 -3.18 7.73
C ILE A 40 1.85 -1.92 8.53
N ARG A 41 2.78 -0.95 8.52
CA ARG A 41 2.66 0.32 9.24
C ARG A 41 1.95 1.42 8.44
N GLY A 42 1.53 1.13 7.20
CA GLY A 42 0.89 2.13 6.33
C GLY A 42 1.82 3.29 5.94
N LEU A 43 3.12 3.04 5.90
CA LEU A 43 4.14 4.04 5.52
C LEU A 43 4.36 4.01 4.02
N LYS A 44 4.73 5.16 3.46
CA LYS A 44 4.93 5.31 2.01
C LYS A 44 6.28 4.78 1.52
N GLU A 45 7.22 4.56 2.43
CA GLU A 45 8.59 4.17 2.12
C GLU A 45 9.34 3.63 3.33
N ALA A 46 10.41 2.89 3.07
CA ALA A 46 11.40 2.47 4.05
C ALA A 46 12.81 2.75 3.52
N TRP A 47 13.81 2.68 4.37
CA TRP A 47 15.17 3.10 4.04
C TRP A 47 16.23 2.11 4.52
N LEU A 48 17.15 1.75 3.63
CA LEU A 48 18.41 1.11 3.97
C LEU A 48 19.53 2.12 3.71
N ILE A 49 20.35 2.43 4.72
CA ILE A 49 21.35 3.50 4.64
C ILE A 49 22.74 2.94 4.92
N PHE A 50 23.65 3.14 3.97
CA PHE A 50 25.04 2.73 4.07
C PHE A 50 25.96 3.90 4.43
N GLY A 51 26.99 3.61 5.21
CA GLY A 51 27.98 4.59 5.68
C GLY A 51 27.65 5.18 7.05
N ILE A 52 26.67 4.62 7.75
CA ILE A 52 26.28 5.02 9.09
C ILE A 52 26.29 3.79 10.00
N THR A 53 26.83 3.91 11.20
CA THR A 53 26.81 2.85 12.21
C THR A 53 25.48 2.77 12.94
N ASN A 54 25.22 1.66 13.65
CA ASN A 54 24.03 1.53 14.51
C ASN A 54 24.00 2.64 15.60
N ASN A 55 25.16 3.15 16.03
CA ASN A 55 25.27 4.29 16.95
C ASN A 55 25.13 5.65 16.25
N LYS A 56 24.61 5.67 15.02
CA LYS A 56 24.35 6.89 14.23
C LYS A 56 25.59 7.72 13.88
N GLN A 57 26.78 7.13 13.97
CA GLN A 57 28.02 7.80 13.56
C GLN A 57 28.22 7.69 12.06
N ILE A 58 28.48 8.81 11.40
CA ILE A 58 28.79 8.85 9.98
C ILE A 58 30.22 8.34 9.76
N LYS A 59 30.37 7.14 9.20
CA LYS A 59 31.66 6.54 8.83
C LYS A 59 32.00 6.75 7.35
N GLY A 60 30.97 6.81 6.52
CA GLY A 60 31.10 6.82 5.08
C GLY A 60 31.22 5.42 4.49
N THR A 61 30.90 5.29 3.19
CA THR A 61 30.98 4.03 2.47
C THR A 61 31.65 4.17 1.11
N ASN A 62 32.44 3.16 0.73
CA ASN A 62 32.97 2.98 -0.62
C ASN A 62 32.21 1.90 -1.42
N TYR A 63 31.07 1.44 -0.90
CA TYR A 63 30.27 0.45 -1.62
C TYR A 63 29.96 0.92 -3.05
N ARG A 64 30.39 0.14 -4.05
CA ARG A 64 30.30 0.46 -5.48
C ARG A 64 30.71 1.91 -5.81
N LYS A 65 31.83 2.40 -5.25
CA LYS A 65 32.28 3.78 -5.41
C LYS A 65 32.47 4.15 -6.89
N ASP A 66 33.08 3.24 -7.64
CA ASP A 66 33.37 3.40 -9.07
C ASP A 66 32.33 2.71 -9.97
N GLY A 67 31.24 2.22 -9.37
CA GLY A 67 30.17 1.50 -10.04
C GLY A 67 28.91 2.32 -10.24
N ASN A 68 28.06 1.83 -11.14
CA ASN A 68 26.74 2.40 -11.34
C ASN A 68 25.76 1.91 -10.24
N LEU A 69 25.43 2.77 -9.29
CA LEU A 69 24.45 2.45 -8.24
C LEU A 69 23.05 2.21 -8.80
N GLN A 70 22.68 2.90 -9.88
CA GLN A 70 21.35 2.75 -10.47
C GLN A 70 21.13 1.36 -11.10
N SER A 71 22.21 0.64 -11.46
CA SER A 71 22.09 -0.75 -11.94
C SER A 71 21.46 -1.67 -10.90
N LEU A 72 21.63 -1.34 -9.59
CA LEU A 72 20.99 -2.09 -8.50
C LEU A 72 19.47 -2.12 -8.61
N LYS A 73 18.84 -1.09 -9.18
CA LYS A 73 17.39 -1.09 -9.41
C LYS A 73 16.97 -2.24 -10.34
N LYS A 74 17.77 -2.52 -11.37
CA LYS A 74 17.52 -3.64 -12.27
C LYS A 74 17.92 -4.98 -11.65
N GLU A 75 19.01 -5.00 -10.90
CA GLU A 75 19.49 -6.22 -10.26
C GLU A 75 18.49 -6.72 -9.22
N ILE A 76 17.91 -5.82 -8.37
CA ILE A 76 16.98 -6.20 -7.31
C ILE A 76 15.68 -6.79 -7.86
N THR A 77 15.20 -6.33 -9.02
CA THR A 77 13.98 -6.86 -9.67
C THR A 77 14.08 -8.34 -10.02
N SER A 78 15.28 -8.86 -10.23
CA SER A 78 15.48 -10.27 -10.57
C SER A 78 15.22 -11.22 -9.41
N GLY A 79 15.34 -10.75 -8.18
CA GLY A 79 15.14 -11.55 -6.97
C GLY A 79 13.84 -11.26 -6.23
N THR A 80 13.14 -10.17 -6.57
CA THR A 80 11.85 -9.83 -5.96
C THR A 80 10.69 -10.41 -6.76
N ASN A 81 9.60 -10.77 -6.07
CA ASN A 81 8.31 -11.00 -6.72
C ASN A 81 7.75 -9.65 -7.24
N GLU A 82 6.77 -9.71 -8.15
CA GLU A 82 6.13 -8.53 -8.76
C GLU A 82 7.13 -7.54 -9.39
N LYS A 83 8.39 -7.96 -9.61
CA LYS A 83 9.47 -7.14 -10.16
C LYS A 83 9.64 -5.79 -9.43
N LEU A 84 9.44 -5.79 -8.11
CA LEU A 84 9.63 -4.61 -7.29
C LEU A 84 11.10 -4.15 -7.30
N THR A 85 11.29 -2.84 -7.23
CA THR A 85 12.62 -2.22 -7.20
C THR A 85 12.63 -1.00 -6.27
N PHE A 86 13.82 -0.46 -6.00
CA PHE A 86 13.97 0.78 -5.25
C PHE A 86 13.23 1.93 -5.94
N TYR A 87 12.55 2.76 -5.20
CA TYR A 87 12.06 4.04 -5.73
C TYR A 87 13.23 4.87 -6.22
N ASP A 88 14.24 5.07 -5.37
CA ASP A 88 15.49 5.68 -5.78
C ASP A 88 16.68 5.23 -4.91
N ILE A 89 17.91 5.56 -5.38
CA ILE A 89 19.16 5.32 -4.69
C ILE A 89 19.93 6.64 -4.70
N TYR A 90 20.06 7.22 -3.52
CA TYR A 90 20.73 8.50 -3.35
C TYR A 90 22.17 8.28 -2.89
N CYS A 91 23.09 8.99 -3.54
CA CYS A 91 24.46 9.11 -3.08
C CYS A 91 24.66 10.55 -2.59
N ILE A 92 24.88 10.72 -1.31
CA ILE A 92 24.98 12.04 -0.67
C ILE A 92 26.29 12.15 0.10
N GLU A 93 26.73 13.38 0.30
CA GLU A 93 27.88 13.70 1.15
C GLU A 93 27.38 14.24 2.49
N MET A 94 27.84 13.63 3.59
CA MET A 94 27.49 14.03 4.95
C MET A 94 28.78 14.15 5.77
N GLY A 95 29.10 15.35 6.23
CA GLY A 95 30.34 15.61 6.96
C GLY A 95 31.61 15.21 6.20
N GLY A 96 31.66 15.44 4.90
CA GLY A 96 32.78 15.07 4.02
C GLY A 96 32.88 13.57 3.73
N LYS A 97 31.85 12.79 4.07
CA LYS A 97 31.81 11.32 3.87
C LYS A 97 30.65 10.92 3.01
N ARG A 98 30.89 9.97 2.11
CA ARG A 98 29.88 9.42 1.21
C ARG A 98 28.90 8.52 1.97
N VAL A 99 27.61 8.75 1.81
CA VAL A 99 26.51 7.95 2.36
C VAL A 99 25.60 7.55 1.21
N ILE A 100 25.09 6.32 1.22
CA ILE A 100 24.12 5.84 0.22
C ILE A 100 22.81 5.56 0.94
N ALA A 101 21.71 6.07 0.40
CA ALA A 101 20.37 5.79 0.90
C ALA A 101 19.53 5.11 -0.18
N PHE A 102 19.06 3.91 0.12
CA PHE A 102 18.15 3.13 -0.72
C PHE A 102 16.72 3.38 -0.26
N GLN A 103 15.91 3.99 -1.13
CA GLN A 103 14.48 4.22 -0.89
C GLN A 103 13.69 3.00 -1.33
N ILE A 104 13.08 2.32 -0.39
CA ILE A 104 12.39 1.04 -0.58
C ILE A 104 10.88 1.29 -0.58
N PRO A 105 10.13 0.82 -1.61
CA PRO A 105 8.68 0.88 -1.61
C PRO A 105 8.08 -0.04 -0.54
N PRO A 106 6.90 0.28 0.01
CA PRO A 106 6.14 -0.69 0.79
C PRO A 106 5.74 -1.88 -0.08
N ALA A 107 5.55 -3.03 0.53
CA ALA A 107 4.94 -4.17 -0.14
C ALA A 107 3.57 -3.79 -0.69
N ILE A 108 3.21 -4.35 -1.85
CA ILE A 108 1.90 -4.11 -2.46
C ILE A 108 0.80 -4.64 -1.52
N PRO A 109 -0.30 -3.89 -1.28
CA PRO A 109 -1.40 -4.39 -0.48
C PRO A 109 -1.83 -5.81 -0.92
N GLY A 110 -1.85 -6.74 0.02
CA GLY A 110 -2.19 -8.14 -0.22
C GLY A 110 -1.06 -9.04 -0.72
N ILE A 111 0.06 -8.48 -1.12
CA ILE A 111 1.19 -9.24 -1.69
C ILE A 111 2.43 -9.04 -0.82
N VAL A 112 2.85 -10.09 -0.15
CA VAL A 112 4.10 -10.08 0.62
C VAL A 112 5.29 -9.92 -0.33
N THR A 113 6.17 -8.97 -0.08
CA THR A 113 7.42 -8.86 -0.82
C THR A 113 8.38 -9.98 -0.43
N THR A 114 8.90 -10.70 -1.43
CA THR A 114 9.88 -11.77 -1.22
C THR A 114 11.22 -11.44 -1.87
N TRP A 115 12.27 -12.08 -1.39
CA TRP A 115 13.59 -12.13 -1.99
C TRP A 115 13.96 -13.58 -2.26
N HIS A 116 14.12 -13.94 -3.55
CA HIS A 116 14.32 -15.34 -4.00
C HIS A 116 13.29 -16.31 -3.41
N GLY A 117 12.02 -15.88 -3.33
CA GLY A 117 10.90 -16.69 -2.85
C GLY A 117 10.74 -16.75 -1.32
N ALA A 118 11.67 -16.19 -0.56
CA ALA A 118 11.56 -16.10 0.89
C ALA A 118 11.17 -14.69 1.33
N SER A 119 10.27 -14.57 2.29
CA SER A 119 9.85 -13.30 2.88
C SER A 119 10.55 -13.06 4.21
N TYR A 120 10.97 -11.81 4.42
CA TYR A 120 11.75 -11.40 5.59
C TYR A 120 11.04 -10.32 6.39
N ALA A 121 11.37 -10.28 7.67
CA ALA A 121 11.06 -9.21 8.62
C ALA A 121 12.31 -8.80 9.38
N ARG A 122 12.22 -7.66 10.05
CA ARG A 122 13.17 -7.28 11.08
C ARG A 122 12.60 -7.64 12.44
N GLU A 123 13.44 -8.21 13.29
CA GLU A 123 13.19 -8.37 14.72
C GLU A 123 14.39 -7.81 15.44
N TYR A 124 14.21 -6.63 16.04
CA TYR A 124 15.30 -5.79 16.57
C TYR A 124 16.36 -5.51 15.48
N GLU A 125 17.59 -5.98 15.64
CA GLU A 125 18.71 -5.80 14.71
C GLU A 125 18.88 -6.98 13.72
N SER A 126 18.05 -8.02 13.83
CA SER A 126 18.19 -9.26 13.06
C SER A 126 17.17 -9.36 11.92
N LEU A 127 17.63 -9.94 10.81
CA LEU A 127 16.74 -10.41 9.76
C LEU A 127 16.20 -11.79 10.12
N VAL A 128 14.89 -11.94 10.12
CA VAL A 128 14.19 -13.19 10.40
C VAL A 128 13.20 -13.49 9.28
N PRO A 129 12.76 -14.76 9.12
CA PRO A 129 11.61 -15.05 8.26
C PRO A 129 10.39 -14.26 8.71
N LEU A 130 9.60 -13.76 7.75
CA LEU A 130 8.39 -12.99 8.06
C LEU A 130 7.39 -13.87 8.80
N PRO A 131 6.97 -13.54 10.04
CA PRO A 131 6.02 -14.34 10.81
C PRO A 131 4.65 -14.44 10.13
N MET A 132 3.95 -15.57 10.36
CA MET A 132 2.63 -15.83 9.73
C MET A 132 1.60 -14.75 10.02
N ASN A 133 1.53 -14.24 11.24
CA ASN A 133 0.62 -13.15 11.61
C ASN A 133 0.87 -11.87 10.79
N LYS A 134 2.12 -11.53 10.49
CA LYS A 134 2.47 -10.41 9.62
C LYS A 134 2.13 -10.69 8.16
N ILE A 135 2.31 -11.93 7.70
CA ILE A 135 1.86 -12.38 6.36
C ILE A 135 0.34 -12.19 6.23
N ASP A 136 -0.41 -12.63 7.23
CA ASP A 136 -1.87 -12.52 7.22
C ASP A 136 -2.34 -11.07 7.27
N LEU A 137 -1.64 -10.19 8.00
CA LEU A 137 -1.90 -8.75 7.98
C LEU A 137 -1.77 -8.15 6.57
N ILE A 138 -0.70 -8.48 5.84
CA ILE A 138 -0.51 -8.00 4.47
C ILE A 138 -1.58 -8.60 3.55
N ARG A 139 -1.82 -9.91 3.62
CA ARG A 139 -2.77 -10.61 2.75
C ARG A 139 -4.20 -10.15 2.95
N SER A 140 -4.60 -9.83 4.19
CA SER A 140 -5.94 -9.35 4.50
C SER A 140 -6.26 -7.96 3.93
N GLN A 141 -5.25 -7.22 3.46
CA GLN A 141 -5.44 -5.94 2.80
C GLN A 141 -6.07 -6.07 1.41
N VAL A 142 -5.99 -7.26 0.79
CA VAL A 142 -6.69 -7.59 -0.45
C VAL A 142 -7.98 -8.32 -0.11
N GLY A 143 -9.03 -7.60 0.00
CA GLY A 143 -10.34 -8.18 0.27
C GLY A 143 -11.36 -7.14 0.67
N ARG A 144 -10.94 -5.94 0.98
CA ARG A 144 -11.84 -4.81 1.03
C ARG A 144 -12.02 -4.29 -0.38
N ASP A 145 -13.12 -4.73 -0.99
CA ASP A 145 -13.61 -4.07 -2.19
C ASP A 145 -13.85 -2.60 -1.82
N TRP A 146 -12.87 -1.75 -2.16
CA TRP A 146 -12.90 -0.32 -1.85
C TRP A 146 -14.23 0.30 -2.28
N SER A 147 -14.79 -0.21 -3.35
CA SER A 147 -16.06 0.29 -3.88
C SER A 147 -17.24 0.03 -2.95
N LYS A 148 -17.15 -1.00 -2.10
CA LYS A 148 -18.17 -1.35 -1.10
C LYS A 148 -17.99 -0.65 0.25
N GLU A 149 -16.92 0.11 0.44
CA GLU A 149 -16.72 0.85 1.67
C GLU A 149 -17.87 1.84 1.91
N ILE A 150 -18.34 1.88 3.15
CA ILE A 150 -19.36 2.81 3.57
C ILE A 150 -18.69 4.17 3.82
N VAL A 151 -19.29 5.23 3.28
CA VAL A 151 -18.90 6.60 3.54
C VAL A 151 -19.83 7.13 4.63
N SER A 152 -19.33 7.20 5.86
CA SER A 152 -20.13 7.45 7.06
C SER A 152 -20.82 8.81 7.07
N GLU A 153 -20.20 9.81 6.44
CA GLU A 153 -20.75 11.17 6.35
C GLU A 153 -21.74 11.34 5.19
N ALA A 154 -21.80 10.38 4.26
CA ALA A 154 -22.68 10.48 3.10
C ALA A 154 -24.10 10.01 3.42
N THR A 155 -25.06 10.71 2.84
CA THR A 155 -26.49 10.46 2.96
C THR A 155 -27.14 10.27 1.58
N ILE A 156 -28.42 9.91 1.53
CA ILE A 156 -29.15 9.85 0.27
C ILE A 156 -29.23 11.21 -0.45
N ASP A 157 -29.13 12.30 0.31
CA ASP A 157 -29.15 13.67 -0.23
C ASP A 157 -27.89 14.00 -1.04
N ASP A 158 -26.82 13.22 -0.90
CA ASP A 158 -25.61 13.33 -1.70
C ASP A 158 -25.74 12.63 -3.06
N LEU A 159 -26.80 11.88 -3.28
CA LEU A 159 -27.10 11.22 -4.54
C LEU A 159 -28.02 12.09 -5.41
N ASP A 160 -27.83 11.99 -6.74
CA ASP A 160 -28.64 12.70 -7.72
C ASP A 160 -30.02 12.01 -7.85
N PRO A 161 -31.13 12.70 -7.59
CA PRO A 161 -32.47 12.13 -7.74
C PRO A 161 -32.77 11.56 -9.13
N GLU A 162 -32.26 12.18 -10.19
CA GLU A 162 -32.45 11.67 -11.57
C GLU A 162 -31.67 10.37 -11.79
N ALA A 163 -30.46 10.27 -11.26
CA ALA A 163 -29.65 9.06 -11.30
C ALA A 163 -30.29 7.93 -10.48
N ILE A 164 -30.85 8.23 -9.30
CA ILE A 164 -31.64 7.26 -8.50
C ILE A 164 -32.85 6.76 -9.30
N ALA A 165 -33.62 7.68 -9.88
CA ALA A 165 -34.79 7.31 -10.69
C ALA A 165 -34.41 6.45 -11.91
N TYR A 166 -33.26 6.74 -12.53
CA TYR A 166 -32.74 5.90 -13.61
C TYR A 166 -32.31 4.53 -13.11
N ALA A 167 -31.57 4.45 -12.00
CA ALA A 167 -31.17 3.18 -11.39
C ALA A 167 -32.38 2.31 -11.03
N ARG A 168 -33.46 2.91 -10.46
CA ARG A 168 -34.72 2.23 -10.16
C ARG A 168 -35.34 1.61 -11.44
N ARG A 169 -35.44 2.38 -12.53
CA ARG A 169 -35.96 1.87 -13.81
C ARG A 169 -35.13 0.69 -14.34
N MET A 170 -33.80 0.78 -14.27
CA MET A 170 -32.91 -0.31 -14.70
C MET A 170 -33.02 -1.54 -13.82
N PHE A 171 -33.18 -1.36 -12.50
CA PHE A 171 -33.39 -2.46 -11.56
C PHE A 171 -34.74 -3.17 -11.83
N ILE A 172 -35.82 -2.45 -12.03
CA ILE A 172 -37.14 -2.98 -12.43
C ILE A 172 -37.01 -3.81 -13.72
N ARG A 173 -36.40 -3.23 -14.74
CA ARG A 173 -36.19 -3.90 -16.03
C ARG A 173 -35.41 -5.22 -15.91
N ARG A 174 -34.44 -5.26 -15.04
CA ARG A 174 -33.65 -6.50 -14.79
C ARG A 174 -34.49 -7.57 -14.12
N GLU A 175 -35.41 -7.19 -13.25
CA GLU A 175 -36.24 -8.12 -12.48
C GLU A 175 -37.59 -8.44 -13.18
N GLU A 176 -37.93 -7.80 -14.29
CA GLU A 176 -39.17 -7.99 -15.05
C GLU A 176 -39.49 -9.45 -15.36
N ASN A 177 -38.46 -10.27 -15.58
CA ASN A 177 -38.61 -11.68 -15.89
C ASN A 177 -38.90 -12.58 -14.66
N ARG A 178 -38.97 -12.00 -13.47
CA ARG A 178 -39.22 -12.71 -12.20
C ARG A 178 -40.68 -12.50 -11.79
N THR A 179 -41.47 -13.57 -11.84
CA THR A 179 -42.90 -13.55 -11.51
C THR A 179 -43.17 -12.95 -10.14
N GLY A 180 -43.96 -11.88 -10.05
CA GLY A 180 -44.36 -11.20 -8.81
C GLY A 180 -43.34 -10.21 -8.23
N ALA A 181 -42.21 -9.98 -8.91
CA ALA A 181 -41.19 -9.05 -8.39
C ALA A 181 -41.59 -7.59 -8.56
N LEU A 182 -42.31 -7.25 -9.61
CA LEU A 182 -42.68 -5.87 -9.95
C LEU A 182 -43.56 -5.21 -8.88
N ASP A 183 -44.64 -5.87 -8.45
CA ASP A 183 -45.55 -5.33 -7.42
C ASP A 183 -44.87 -5.05 -6.09
N ILE A 184 -43.80 -5.77 -5.81
CA ILE A 184 -42.98 -5.59 -4.59
C ILE A 184 -42.03 -4.42 -4.78
N ILE A 185 -41.34 -4.32 -5.93
CA ILE A 185 -40.31 -3.30 -6.18
C ILE A 185 -40.94 -1.91 -6.30
N GLU A 186 -42.14 -1.79 -6.86
CA GLU A 186 -42.85 -0.52 -6.99
C GLU A 186 -43.19 0.12 -5.64
N LYS A 187 -43.37 -0.69 -4.59
CA LYS A 187 -43.69 -0.25 -3.23
C LYS A 187 -42.46 0.09 -2.38
N LEU A 188 -41.24 -0.23 -2.86
CA LEU A 188 -40.02 0.04 -2.13
C LEU A 188 -39.62 1.51 -2.20
N SER A 189 -39.09 2.03 -1.12
CA SER A 189 -38.40 3.33 -1.09
C SER A 189 -37.14 3.28 -1.96
N ASP A 190 -36.59 4.44 -2.30
CA ASP A 190 -35.36 4.52 -3.10
C ASP A 190 -34.21 3.82 -2.42
N ILE A 191 -34.05 4.03 -1.10
CA ILE A 191 -32.96 3.39 -0.35
C ILE A 191 -33.10 1.86 -0.30
N GLU A 192 -34.33 1.33 -0.25
CA GLU A 192 -34.55 -0.12 -0.29
C GLU A 192 -34.25 -0.70 -1.67
N VAL A 193 -34.55 0.02 -2.74
CA VAL A 193 -34.15 -0.37 -4.09
C VAL A 193 -32.64 -0.37 -4.24
N LEU A 194 -31.98 0.68 -3.75
CA LEU A 194 -30.51 0.76 -3.79
C LEU A 194 -29.84 -0.33 -2.94
N ASN A 195 -30.40 -0.69 -1.77
CA ASN A 195 -29.96 -1.84 -0.98
C ASN A 195 -30.06 -3.15 -1.75
N LYS A 196 -31.20 -3.40 -2.41
CA LYS A 196 -31.40 -4.61 -3.23
C LYS A 196 -30.51 -4.63 -4.47
N ALA A 197 -30.21 -3.47 -5.03
CA ALA A 197 -29.26 -3.32 -6.15
C ALA A 197 -27.79 -3.50 -5.70
N GLY A 198 -27.50 -3.56 -4.39
CA GLY A 198 -26.14 -3.68 -3.86
C GLY A 198 -25.34 -2.38 -3.90
N LEU A 199 -26.02 -1.24 -4.06
CA LEU A 199 -25.41 0.10 -4.09
C LEU A 199 -25.31 0.75 -2.70
N THR A 200 -26.15 0.29 -1.76
CA THR A 200 -26.10 0.70 -0.36
C THR A 200 -26.09 -0.53 0.53
N PHE A 201 -25.69 -0.38 1.78
CA PHE A 201 -25.73 -1.46 2.77
C PHE A 201 -26.47 -0.99 4.02
N LYS A 202 -27.61 -1.62 4.31
CA LYS A 202 -28.50 -1.23 5.44
C LYS A 202 -28.82 0.27 5.47
N GLY A 203 -29.05 0.85 4.30
CA GLY A 203 -29.32 2.29 4.16
C GLY A 203 -28.07 3.19 4.16
N GLN A 204 -26.88 2.65 4.41
CA GLN A 204 -25.64 3.41 4.39
C GLN A 204 -25.09 3.50 2.98
N ILE A 205 -24.60 4.68 2.62
CA ILE A 205 -24.09 4.98 1.28
C ILE A 205 -22.69 4.38 1.11
N THR A 206 -22.52 3.60 0.03
CA THR A 206 -21.19 3.06 -0.35
C THR A 206 -20.49 3.99 -1.34
N ARG A 207 -19.17 3.81 -1.50
CA ARG A 207 -18.42 4.51 -2.54
C ARG A 207 -18.96 4.23 -3.93
N THR A 208 -19.42 3.00 -4.20
CA THR A 208 -20.09 2.64 -5.47
C THR A 208 -21.32 3.51 -5.71
N ALA A 209 -22.17 3.70 -4.68
CA ALA A 209 -23.35 4.54 -4.83
C ALA A 209 -22.98 5.99 -5.17
N LEU A 210 -21.99 6.56 -4.49
CA LEU A 210 -21.49 7.91 -4.80
C LEU A 210 -20.88 8.03 -6.18
N MET A 211 -20.09 7.04 -6.61
CA MET A 211 -19.47 7.04 -7.94
C MET A 211 -20.49 6.96 -9.07
N LEU A 212 -21.55 6.18 -8.91
CA LEU A 212 -22.53 5.93 -9.96
C LEU A 212 -23.71 6.90 -9.92
N LEU A 213 -24.07 7.37 -8.75
CA LEU A 213 -25.30 8.13 -8.51
C LEU A 213 -25.08 9.45 -7.77
N GLY A 214 -23.83 9.76 -7.37
CA GLY A 214 -23.53 10.97 -6.61
C GLY A 214 -23.77 12.24 -7.42
N LYS A 215 -24.18 13.30 -6.74
CA LYS A 215 -24.17 14.66 -7.27
C LYS A 215 -22.74 15.08 -7.58
N LYS A 216 -22.57 16.13 -8.39
CA LYS A 216 -21.24 16.66 -8.75
C LYS A 216 -20.43 17.06 -7.51
N GLU A 217 -21.08 17.62 -6.52
CA GLU A 217 -20.49 18.04 -5.25
C GLU A 217 -20.00 16.86 -4.41
N SER A 218 -20.61 15.69 -4.59
CA SER A 218 -20.23 14.46 -3.86
C SER A 218 -18.85 13.91 -4.26
N SER A 219 -18.20 14.49 -5.28
CA SER A 219 -16.79 14.22 -5.61
C SER A 219 -15.82 14.53 -4.46
N PHE A 220 -16.26 15.29 -3.46
CA PHE A 220 -15.52 15.59 -2.24
C PHE A 220 -15.19 14.32 -1.41
N TYR A 221 -15.98 13.26 -1.55
CA TYR A 221 -15.79 12.00 -0.81
C TYR A 221 -14.71 11.06 -1.39
N PHE A 222 -14.00 11.47 -2.45
CA PHE A 222 -12.98 10.66 -3.15
C PHE A 222 -11.56 11.19 -3.05
#